data_4dd4445b37feda51af0995e8ae34778f
#
_entry.id   4dd4445b37feda51af0995e8ae34778f
#
_cell.length_a   1.000
_cell.length_b   1.000
_cell.length_c   1.000
_cell.angle_alpha   90.00
_cell.angle_beta   90.00
_cell.angle_gamma   90.00
#
_symmetry.space_group_name_H-M   'P 1'
#
loop_
_entity.id
_entity.type
_entity.pdbx_description
1 polymer ?
#
loop_
_entity_poly.entity_id
_entity_poly.type
_entity_poly.pdbx_seq_one_letter_code
_entity_poly.pdbx_strand_id
1 'polypeptide(L)'
;YIFDGEHRAVALSLLGYDSIPVTIVETDEPAFDAEAFEIVNDSGILRAGTEEIHRCLLHRYKMGETETERVATAFAVQKIFDECAIDLEPKRVRKSPGKCGPNKHYFSHFDYAYKGIKMSGEQGLRDALMAIKTVYGEEEGGEINQGLFIGLMKQYQMGSEAKRLKRLPDDWMVKILQSAKNVC
;
A
#
# COMPACT_ATOMS: atom_id res chain seq x y z
N TYR A 1 12.21 5.49 24.34
CA TYR A 1 11.27 4.46 23.90
C TYR A 1 12.00 3.37 23.09
N ILE A 2 11.34 2.26 22.80
CA ILE A 2 11.91 1.13 22.06
C ILE A 2 11.40 1.23 20.62
N PHE A 3 12.28 1.40 19.63
CA PHE A 3 11.90 1.44 18.22
C PHE A 3 12.01 0.06 17.54
N ASP A 4 12.80 -0.87 18.10
CA ASP A 4 12.86 -2.29 17.69
C ASP A 4 13.03 -3.20 18.91
N GLY A 5 12.45 -4.40 18.83
CA GLY A 5 12.59 -5.42 19.85
C GLY A 5 11.58 -5.36 21.00
N GLU A 6 10.52 -4.58 20.92
CA GLU A 6 9.49 -4.49 21.96
C GLU A 6 8.93 -5.88 22.34
N HIS A 7 8.57 -6.71 21.37
CA HIS A 7 8.07 -8.06 21.64
C HIS A 7 9.12 -8.95 22.33
N ARG A 8 10.41 -8.78 22.02
CA ARG A 8 11.51 -9.50 22.67
C ARG A 8 11.66 -9.05 24.11
N ALA A 9 11.58 -7.73 24.36
CA ALA A 9 11.63 -7.17 25.71
C ALA A 9 10.48 -7.69 26.57
N VAL A 10 9.25 -7.68 26.06
CA VAL A 10 8.06 -8.22 26.75
C VAL A 10 8.23 -9.71 27.03
N ALA A 11 8.67 -10.50 26.05
CA ALA A 11 8.86 -11.95 26.21
C ALA A 11 9.91 -12.27 27.27
N LEU A 12 11.04 -11.57 27.28
CA LEU A 12 12.08 -11.75 28.29
C LEU A 12 11.63 -11.35 29.68
N SER A 13 10.87 -10.26 29.82
CA SER A 13 10.25 -9.87 31.08
C SER A 13 9.28 -10.93 31.61
N LEU A 14 8.45 -11.51 30.74
CA LEU A 14 7.55 -12.61 31.10
C LEU A 14 8.28 -13.88 31.53
N LEU A 15 9.51 -14.10 31.01
CA LEU A 15 10.38 -15.20 31.41
C LEU A 15 11.17 -14.92 32.69
N GLY A 16 10.96 -13.75 33.33
CA GLY A 16 11.58 -13.40 34.61
C GLY A 16 12.98 -12.81 34.48
N TYR A 17 13.38 -12.31 33.32
CA TYR A 17 14.64 -11.60 33.20
C TYR A 17 14.49 -10.16 33.70
N ASP A 18 15.31 -9.76 34.68
CA ASP A 18 15.31 -8.41 35.28
C ASP A 18 16.03 -7.37 34.44
N SER A 19 16.84 -7.81 33.48
CA SER A 19 17.60 -6.94 32.59
C SER A 19 17.83 -7.59 31.22
N ILE A 20 17.89 -6.75 30.20
CA ILE A 20 18.17 -7.17 28.81
C ILE A 20 19.26 -6.27 28.22
N PRO A 21 20.15 -6.80 27.36
CA PRO A 21 21.09 -5.97 26.65
C PRO A 21 20.34 -5.14 25.60
N VAL A 22 20.62 -3.83 25.57
CA VAL A 22 20.04 -2.88 24.62
C VAL A 22 21.14 -2.04 23.98
N THR A 23 20.91 -1.60 22.74
CA THR A 23 21.67 -0.55 22.10
C THR A 23 20.91 0.74 22.26
N ILE A 24 21.53 1.74 22.89
CA ILE A 24 20.95 3.07 23.04
C ILE A 24 21.47 3.94 21.89
N VAL A 25 20.57 4.61 21.18
CA VAL A 25 20.91 5.58 20.14
C VAL A 25 20.30 6.92 20.54
N GLU A 26 21.15 7.94 20.60
CA GLU A 26 20.73 9.32 20.85
C GLU A 26 20.63 10.04 19.50
N THR A 27 19.52 10.69 19.25
CA THR A 27 19.27 11.43 18.02
C THR A 27 18.29 12.57 18.23
N ASP A 28 18.53 13.67 17.56
CA ASP A 28 17.64 14.82 17.49
C ASP A 28 16.77 14.78 16.21
N GLU A 29 16.91 13.75 15.38
CA GLU A 29 16.18 13.62 14.12
C GLU A 29 14.77 13.05 14.35
N PRO A 30 13.71 13.79 14.03
CA PRO A 30 12.33 13.36 14.30
C PRO A 30 11.88 12.08 13.58
N ALA A 31 12.53 11.74 12.46
CA ALA A 31 12.22 10.57 11.65
C ALA A 31 13.16 9.38 11.89
N PHE A 32 14.14 9.52 12.78
CA PHE A 32 15.20 8.53 12.97
C PHE A 32 14.69 7.13 13.29
N ASP A 33 13.68 7.00 14.13
CA ASP A 33 13.10 5.72 14.50
C ASP A 33 12.50 4.97 13.30
N ALA A 34 11.80 5.69 12.42
CA ALA A 34 11.24 5.12 11.20
C ALA A 34 12.33 4.74 10.19
N GLU A 35 13.36 5.55 10.06
CA GLU A 35 14.49 5.27 9.18
C GLU A 35 15.32 4.09 9.70
N ALA A 36 15.64 4.06 10.98
CA ALA A 36 16.36 2.96 11.62
C ALA A 36 15.58 1.64 11.50
N PHE A 37 14.26 1.67 11.72
CA PHE A 37 13.40 0.51 11.53
C PHE A 37 13.45 0.02 10.07
N GLU A 38 13.40 0.92 9.08
CA GLU A 38 13.50 0.58 7.68
C GLU A 38 14.85 -0.08 7.36
N ILE A 39 15.97 0.51 7.80
CA ILE A 39 17.33 -0.01 7.56
C ILE A 39 17.51 -1.40 8.17
N VAL A 40 17.09 -1.59 9.43
CA VAL A 40 17.22 -2.87 10.13
C VAL A 40 16.42 -3.96 9.43
N ASN A 41 15.24 -3.64 8.92
CA ASN A 41 14.36 -4.60 8.25
C ASN A 41 14.73 -4.83 6.78
N ASP A 42 15.38 -3.87 6.11
CA ASP A 42 15.86 -4.04 4.73
C ASP A 42 17.15 -4.88 4.67
N SER A 43 17.92 -4.92 5.76
CA SER A 43 19.19 -5.69 5.84
C SER A 43 19.03 -7.21 5.90
N GLY A 44 17.81 -7.75 5.85
CA GLY A 44 17.52 -9.17 5.64
C GLY A 44 17.46 -10.04 6.89
N ILE A 45 17.57 -9.48 8.10
CA ILE A 45 17.53 -10.24 9.36
C ILE A 45 16.08 -10.55 9.77
N LEU A 46 15.17 -9.62 9.61
CA LEU A 46 13.72 -9.81 9.73
C LEU A 46 13.06 -8.82 8.75
N ARG A 47 12.49 -9.30 7.67
CA ARG A 47 11.81 -8.41 6.74
C ARG A 47 10.51 -7.93 7.36
N ALA A 48 10.43 -6.63 7.62
CA ALA A 48 9.15 -5.97 7.85
C ALA A 48 8.23 -6.24 6.64
N GLY A 49 6.97 -6.44 6.91
CA GLY A 49 5.97 -6.51 5.85
C GLY A 49 5.92 -5.21 5.07
N THR A 50 5.50 -5.27 3.82
CA THR A 50 5.36 -4.07 2.97
C THR A 50 4.42 -3.04 3.58
N GLU A 51 3.52 -3.43 4.45
CA GLU A 51 2.64 -2.56 5.22
C GLU A 51 3.41 -1.74 6.25
N GLU A 52 4.23 -2.38 7.07
CA GLU A 52 5.03 -1.72 8.11
C GLU A 52 5.98 -0.70 7.45
N ILE A 53 6.62 -1.09 6.35
CA ILE A 53 7.46 -0.19 5.55
C ILE A 53 6.64 1.01 5.05
N HIS A 54 5.44 0.77 4.52
CA HIS A 54 4.57 1.85 4.06
C HIS A 54 4.23 2.83 5.18
N ARG A 55 3.88 2.32 6.37
CA ARG A 55 3.61 3.17 7.54
C ARG A 55 4.82 4.00 7.97
N CYS A 56 6.01 3.41 7.98
CA CYS A 56 7.25 4.13 8.26
C CYS A 56 7.50 5.26 7.25
N LEU A 57 7.33 4.99 5.96
CA LEU A 57 7.49 6.01 4.92
C LEU A 57 6.48 7.15 5.06
N LEU A 58 5.22 6.84 5.40
CA LEU A 58 4.21 7.87 5.67
C LEU A 58 4.54 8.68 6.94
N HIS A 59 5.13 8.04 7.95
CA HIS A 59 5.58 8.76 9.15
C HIS A 59 6.72 9.72 8.81
N ARG A 60 7.74 9.27 8.06
CA ARG A 60 8.84 10.13 7.57
C ARG A 60 8.30 11.32 6.77
N TYR A 61 7.33 11.10 5.88
CA TYR A 61 6.68 12.19 5.16
C TYR A 61 6.03 13.23 6.09
N LYS A 62 5.32 12.77 7.13
CA LYS A 62 4.70 13.66 8.14
C LYS A 62 5.72 14.45 8.94
N MET A 63 6.93 13.92 9.12
CA MET A 63 8.04 14.60 9.78
C MET A 63 8.79 15.58 8.85
N GLY A 64 8.34 15.74 7.61
CA GLY A 64 8.87 16.73 6.68
C GLY A 64 9.85 16.20 5.65
N GLU A 65 10.13 14.90 5.64
CA GLU A 65 10.97 14.29 4.62
C GLU A 65 10.16 14.07 3.34
N THR A 66 10.31 14.98 2.38
CA THR A 66 9.55 14.94 1.13
C THR A 66 10.42 14.68 -0.10
N GLU A 67 11.74 14.73 0.05
CA GLU A 67 12.68 14.67 -1.09
C GLU A 67 13.05 13.24 -1.50
N THR A 68 12.93 12.28 -0.60
CA THR A 68 13.22 10.89 -0.92
C THR A 68 12.14 10.32 -1.83
N GLU A 69 12.51 9.83 -3.02
CA GLU A 69 11.59 9.25 -4.01
C GLU A 69 10.67 8.20 -3.39
N ARG A 70 11.20 7.36 -2.50
CA ARG A 70 10.45 6.29 -1.85
C ARG A 70 9.38 6.84 -0.91
N VAL A 71 9.69 7.88 -0.14
CA VAL A 71 8.76 8.57 0.76
C VAL A 71 7.67 9.28 -0.04
N ALA A 72 8.06 10.03 -1.09
CA ALA A 72 7.12 10.69 -1.98
C ALA A 72 6.17 9.70 -2.66
N THR A 73 6.70 8.55 -3.11
CA THR A 73 5.88 7.48 -3.72
C THR A 73 4.88 6.89 -2.72
N ALA A 74 5.30 6.63 -1.48
CA ALA A 74 4.40 6.13 -0.43
C ALA A 74 3.23 7.09 -0.19
N PHE A 75 3.53 8.38 -0.09
CA PHE A 75 2.50 9.41 0.08
C PHE A 75 1.57 9.50 -1.14
N ALA A 76 2.11 9.47 -2.36
CA ALA A 76 1.31 9.49 -3.58
C ALA A 76 0.37 8.27 -3.68
N VAL A 77 0.85 7.07 -3.34
CA VAL A 77 0.04 5.85 -3.28
C VAL A 77 -1.10 6.05 -2.27
N GLN A 78 -0.81 6.41 -1.03
CA GLN A 78 -1.84 6.60 0.00
C GLN A 78 -2.88 7.62 -0.43
N LYS A 79 -2.43 8.78 -0.92
CA LYS A 79 -3.30 9.86 -1.39
C LYS A 79 -4.26 9.40 -2.49
N ILE A 80 -3.78 8.62 -3.47
CA ILE A 80 -4.63 8.12 -4.57
C ILE A 80 -5.67 7.13 -4.04
N PHE A 81 -5.29 6.24 -3.13
CA PHE A 81 -6.23 5.31 -2.51
C PHE A 81 -7.31 6.05 -1.71
N ASP A 82 -6.93 7.08 -0.95
CA ASP A 82 -7.87 7.93 -0.19
C ASP A 82 -8.82 8.69 -1.13
N GLU A 83 -8.31 9.30 -2.21
CA GLU A 83 -9.10 9.99 -3.22
C GLU A 83 -10.12 9.06 -3.92
N CYS A 84 -9.75 7.82 -4.14
CA CYS A 84 -10.64 6.81 -4.70
C CYS A 84 -11.61 6.21 -3.67
N ALA A 85 -11.48 6.55 -2.38
CA ALA A 85 -12.20 5.95 -1.27
C ALA A 85 -12.10 4.41 -1.27
N ILE A 86 -10.87 3.91 -1.43
CA ILE A 86 -10.49 2.51 -1.35
C ILE A 86 -9.50 2.37 -0.22
N ASP A 87 -9.80 1.50 0.75
CA ASP A 87 -8.93 1.31 1.90
C ASP A 87 -7.68 0.50 1.51
N LEU A 88 -6.49 1.02 1.80
CA LEU A 88 -5.24 0.27 1.68
C LEU A 88 -4.95 -0.39 3.04
N GLU A 89 -5.40 -1.64 3.20
CA GLU A 89 -5.38 -2.35 4.47
C GLU A 89 -4.75 -3.75 4.37
N PRO A 90 -4.02 -4.19 5.41
CA PRO A 90 -3.45 -5.53 5.43
C PRO A 90 -4.51 -6.62 5.60
N LYS A 91 -4.25 -7.81 5.03
CA LYS A 91 -5.13 -8.97 5.18
C LYS A 91 -5.46 -9.35 6.63
N ARG A 92 -4.60 -8.99 7.59
CA ARG A 92 -4.73 -9.37 8.99
C ARG A 92 -5.86 -8.67 9.74
N VAL A 93 -6.30 -7.51 9.30
CA VAL A 93 -7.38 -6.74 9.94
C VAL A 93 -8.76 -7.42 9.79
N ARG A 94 -8.83 -8.47 8.98
CA ARG A 94 -10.07 -9.13 8.56
C ARG A 94 -10.53 -10.30 9.37
N LYS A 95 -10.38 -10.30 10.64
CA LYS A 95 -10.95 -11.37 11.48
C LYS A 95 -12.47 -11.36 11.59
N SER A 96 -13.17 -10.43 10.94
CA SER A 96 -14.63 -10.36 10.99
C SER A 96 -15.19 -10.04 9.61
N PRO A 97 -15.67 -11.03 8.84
CA PRO A 97 -16.55 -10.76 7.71
C PRO A 97 -17.80 -10.07 8.25
N GLY A 98 -18.01 -8.82 7.97
CA GLY A 98 -19.17 -8.07 8.43
C GLY A 98 -18.91 -6.70 9.03
N LYS A 99 -17.65 -6.26 9.17
CA LYS A 99 -17.32 -4.91 9.63
C LYS A 99 -16.87 -3.94 8.51
N CYS A 100 -16.68 -4.40 7.29
CA CYS A 100 -16.69 -3.48 6.16
C CYS A 100 -18.13 -3.06 5.94
N GLY A 101 -18.44 -1.78 6.14
CA GLY A 101 -19.76 -1.24 5.80
C GLY A 101 -20.07 -1.56 4.33
N PRO A 102 -21.34 -1.60 3.92
CA PRO A 102 -21.72 -1.79 2.54
C PRO A 102 -20.98 -0.75 1.67
N ASN A 103 -20.44 -1.17 0.54
CA ASN A 103 -19.74 -0.36 -0.46
C ASN A 103 -18.28 0.06 -0.14
N LYS A 104 -17.60 -0.56 0.82
CA LYS A 104 -16.15 -0.30 1.00
C LYS A 104 -15.31 -1.33 0.24
N HIS A 105 -14.55 -0.84 -0.72
CA HIS A 105 -13.49 -1.61 -1.37
C HIS A 105 -12.19 -1.43 -0.60
N TYR A 106 -11.35 -2.45 -0.64
CA TYR A 106 -10.04 -2.41 -0.05
C TYR A 106 -9.04 -3.18 -0.90
N PHE A 107 -7.77 -2.84 -0.72
CA PHE A 107 -6.65 -3.48 -1.36
C PHE A 107 -5.59 -3.87 -0.32
N SER A 108 -5.20 -5.13 -0.29
CA SER A 108 -4.30 -5.65 0.75
C SER A 108 -2.85 -5.87 0.29
N HIS A 109 -2.56 -5.55 -0.96
CA HIS A 109 -1.27 -5.84 -1.58
C HIS A 109 -0.46 -4.55 -1.81
N PHE A 110 0.18 -4.04 -0.77
CA PHE A 110 0.96 -2.81 -0.81
C PHE A 110 2.04 -2.80 -1.89
N ASP A 111 2.77 -3.91 -2.07
CA ASP A 111 3.81 -4.05 -3.10
C ASP A 111 3.25 -3.89 -4.51
N TYR A 112 2.01 -4.31 -4.75
CA TYR A 112 1.35 -4.12 -6.04
C TYR A 112 0.84 -2.70 -6.24
N ALA A 113 0.46 -1.98 -5.18
CA ALA A 113 0.15 -0.56 -5.27
C ALA A 113 1.39 0.24 -5.71
N TYR A 114 2.56 -0.06 -5.13
CA TYR A 114 3.84 0.53 -5.55
C TYR A 114 4.24 0.14 -6.98
N LYS A 115 4.04 -1.12 -7.37
CA LYS A 115 4.26 -1.55 -8.75
C LYS A 115 3.31 -0.83 -9.71
N GLY A 116 2.05 -0.66 -9.33
CA GLY A 116 1.05 0.05 -10.13
C GLY A 116 1.50 1.46 -10.46
N ILE A 117 1.90 2.25 -9.46
CA ILE A 117 2.35 3.63 -9.70
C ILE A 117 3.62 3.69 -10.57
N LYS A 118 4.56 2.74 -10.39
CA LYS A 118 5.76 2.65 -11.25
C LYS A 118 5.45 2.30 -12.69
N MET A 119 4.44 1.46 -12.93
CA MET A 119 4.06 1.02 -14.27
C MET A 119 3.23 2.04 -15.04
N SER A 120 2.34 2.73 -14.38
CA SER A 120 1.31 3.56 -15.04
C SER A 120 1.31 5.03 -14.60
N GLY A 121 2.16 5.40 -13.65
CA GLY A 121 2.13 6.71 -13.01
C GLY A 121 0.91 6.89 -12.10
N GLU A 122 0.80 8.07 -11.50
CA GLU A 122 -0.31 8.40 -10.59
C GLU A 122 -1.68 8.37 -11.30
N GLN A 123 -1.74 8.90 -12.51
CA GLN A 123 -2.99 8.95 -13.27
C GLN A 123 -3.47 7.55 -13.64
N GLY A 124 -2.59 6.67 -14.12
CA GLY A 124 -2.99 5.31 -14.45
C GLY A 124 -3.42 4.49 -13.25
N LEU A 125 -2.78 4.69 -12.09
CA LEU A 125 -3.20 4.08 -10.83
C LEU A 125 -4.60 4.56 -10.44
N ARG A 126 -4.86 5.87 -10.50
CA ARG A 126 -6.17 6.47 -10.20
C ARG A 126 -7.27 5.95 -11.14
N ASP A 127 -7.01 5.96 -12.43
CA ASP A 127 -7.98 5.52 -13.46
C ASP A 127 -8.37 4.06 -13.27
N ALA A 128 -7.42 3.19 -12.94
CA ALA A 128 -7.70 1.78 -12.69
C ALA A 128 -8.50 1.54 -11.42
N LEU A 129 -8.18 2.21 -10.32
CA LEU A 129 -8.93 2.10 -9.08
C LEU A 129 -10.36 2.61 -9.26
N MET A 130 -10.54 3.73 -9.96
CA MET A 130 -11.85 4.27 -10.27
C MET A 130 -12.66 3.37 -11.19
N ALA A 131 -12.02 2.77 -12.20
CA ALA A 131 -12.69 1.82 -13.08
C ALA A 131 -13.16 0.56 -12.33
N ILE A 132 -12.30 0.01 -11.44
CA ILE A 132 -12.67 -1.12 -10.59
C ILE A 132 -13.84 -0.75 -9.70
N LYS A 133 -13.79 0.40 -9.05
CA LYS A 133 -14.88 0.89 -8.20
C LYS A 133 -16.19 1.07 -8.98
N THR A 134 -16.12 1.62 -10.18
CA THR A 134 -17.31 1.82 -11.04
C THR A 134 -17.98 0.51 -11.41
N VAL A 135 -17.19 -0.53 -11.73
CA VAL A 135 -17.75 -1.82 -12.19
C VAL A 135 -18.21 -2.72 -11.06
N TYR A 136 -17.52 -2.67 -9.91
CA TYR A 136 -17.75 -3.57 -8.77
C TYR A 136 -18.29 -2.85 -7.52
N GLY A 137 -18.41 -1.51 -7.56
CA GLY A 137 -18.74 -0.69 -6.41
C GLY A 137 -20.17 -0.79 -5.89
N GLU A 138 -21.10 -1.31 -6.70
CA GLU A 138 -22.49 -1.55 -6.30
C GLU A 138 -22.68 -2.92 -5.62
N GLU A 139 -21.67 -3.78 -5.70
CA GLU A 139 -21.67 -5.08 -5.03
C GLU A 139 -21.13 -4.93 -3.61
N GLU A 140 -21.47 -5.87 -2.73
CA GLU A 140 -20.97 -5.90 -1.35
C GLU A 140 -19.47 -5.69 -1.32
N GLY A 141 -19.00 -4.71 -0.55
CA GLY A 141 -17.60 -4.29 -0.47
C GLY A 141 -16.65 -5.47 -0.31
N GLY A 142 -15.61 -5.51 -1.10
CA GLY A 142 -14.72 -6.66 -1.20
C GLY A 142 -13.26 -6.31 -1.47
N GLU A 143 -12.41 -7.33 -1.40
CA GLU A 143 -11.00 -7.23 -1.76
C GLU A 143 -10.87 -7.04 -3.26
N ILE A 144 -10.18 -6.01 -3.67
CA ILE A 144 -9.81 -5.83 -5.06
C ILE A 144 -8.85 -6.94 -5.45
N ASN A 145 -9.23 -7.72 -6.47
CA ASN A 145 -8.42 -8.81 -6.97
C ASN A 145 -7.09 -8.29 -7.54
N GLN A 146 -5.99 -8.81 -6.99
CA GLN A 146 -4.64 -8.45 -7.38
C GLN A 146 -4.35 -8.66 -8.88
N GLY A 147 -4.81 -9.80 -9.44
CA GLY A 147 -4.60 -10.13 -10.85
C GLY A 147 -5.31 -9.14 -11.77
N LEU A 148 -6.54 -8.79 -11.43
CA LEU A 148 -7.33 -7.78 -12.14
C LEU A 148 -6.63 -6.42 -12.12
N PHE A 149 -6.20 -5.98 -10.93
CA PHE A 149 -5.49 -4.71 -10.76
C PHE A 149 -4.22 -4.65 -11.62
N ILE A 150 -3.35 -5.66 -11.55
CA ILE A 150 -2.11 -5.70 -12.34
C ILE A 150 -2.39 -5.82 -13.83
N GLY A 151 -3.43 -6.54 -14.21
CA GLY A 151 -3.88 -6.62 -15.61
C GLY A 151 -4.20 -5.25 -16.19
N LEU A 152 -4.95 -4.43 -15.47
CA LEU A 152 -5.27 -3.06 -15.89
C LEU A 152 -4.01 -2.17 -15.96
N MET A 153 -3.10 -2.26 -14.99
CA MET A 153 -1.86 -1.51 -15.00
C MET A 153 -1.00 -1.83 -16.22
N LYS A 154 -0.88 -3.12 -16.57
CA LYS A 154 -0.17 -3.56 -17.78
C LYS A 154 -0.81 -3.03 -19.06
N GLN A 155 -2.13 -3.07 -19.15
CA GLN A 155 -2.86 -2.52 -20.32
C GLN A 155 -2.65 -1.01 -20.44
N TYR A 156 -2.66 -0.29 -19.33
CA TYR A 156 -2.38 1.15 -19.33
C TYR A 156 -0.94 1.43 -19.80
N GLN A 157 0.04 0.72 -19.27
CA GLN A 157 1.44 0.85 -19.67
C GLN A 157 1.61 0.61 -21.17
N MET A 158 1.11 -0.51 -21.68
CA MET A 158 1.18 -0.86 -23.10
C MET A 158 0.50 0.19 -23.99
N GLY A 159 -0.66 0.71 -23.55
CA GLY A 159 -1.36 1.78 -24.24
C GLY A 159 -0.58 3.09 -24.27
N SER A 160 0.09 3.42 -23.17
CA SER A 160 0.94 4.60 -23.03
C SER A 160 2.17 4.50 -23.95
N GLU A 161 2.90 3.40 -23.88
CA GLU A 161 4.10 3.14 -24.71
C GLU A 161 3.78 3.17 -26.19
N ALA A 162 2.66 2.59 -26.60
CA ALA A 162 2.20 2.60 -27.99
C ALA A 162 1.57 3.94 -28.43
N LYS A 163 1.55 4.96 -27.56
CA LYS A 163 0.86 6.25 -27.79
C LYS A 163 -0.61 6.11 -28.18
N ARG A 164 -1.25 5.02 -27.77
CA ARG A 164 -2.64 4.69 -28.10
C ARG A 164 -3.66 5.25 -27.10
N LEU A 165 -3.24 5.61 -25.88
CA LEU A 165 -4.15 6.09 -24.83
C LEU A 165 -4.99 7.27 -25.30
N LYS A 166 -4.41 8.21 -26.04
CA LYS A 166 -5.14 9.37 -26.60
C LYS A 166 -6.24 9.01 -27.61
N ARG A 167 -6.27 7.76 -28.07
CA ARG A 167 -7.27 7.26 -29.04
C ARG A 167 -8.32 6.36 -28.38
N LEU A 168 -8.13 6.02 -27.10
CA LEU A 168 -9.10 5.23 -26.35
C LEU A 168 -10.14 6.17 -25.74
N PRO A 169 -11.40 5.71 -25.63
CA PRO A 169 -12.41 6.43 -24.87
C PRO A 169 -11.97 6.59 -23.42
N ASP A 170 -12.38 7.66 -22.73
CA ASP A 170 -12.02 7.89 -21.32
C ASP A 170 -12.45 6.74 -20.40
N ASP A 171 -13.52 6.03 -20.78
CA ASP A 171 -14.09 4.90 -20.04
C ASP A 171 -13.58 3.52 -20.50
N TRP A 172 -12.48 3.46 -21.25
CA TRP A 172 -12.01 2.19 -21.84
C TRP A 172 -11.71 1.09 -20.81
N MET A 173 -11.18 1.45 -19.64
CA MET A 173 -10.93 0.49 -18.56
C MET A 173 -12.25 -0.07 -18.00
N VAL A 174 -13.25 0.77 -17.82
CA VAL A 174 -14.57 0.35 -17.37
C VAL A 174 -15.19 -0.63 -18.37
N LYS A 175 -15.10 -0.36 -19.67
CA LYS A 175 -15.59 -1.24 -20.74
C LYS A 175 -14.88 -2.59 -20.76
N ILE A 176 -13.56 -2.63 -20.58
CA ILE A 176 -12.81 -3.89 -20.46
C ILE A 176 -13.30 -4.70 -19.26
N LEU A 177 -13.43 -4.06 -18.09
CA LEU A 177 -13.88 -4.75 -16.88
C LEU A 177 -15.32 -5.25 -16.99
N GLN A 178 -16.23 -4.48 -17.55
CA GLN A 178 -17.61 -4.89 -17.80
C GLN A 178 -17.67 -6.10 -18.75
N SER A 179 -16.86 -6.08 -19.82
CA SER A 179 -16.79 -7.22 -20.74
C SER A 179 -16.25 -8.47 -20.04
N ALA A 180 -15.24 -8.33 -19.19
CA ALA A 180 -14.68 -9.46 -18.41
C ALA A 180 -15.72 -10.00 -17.40
N LYS A 181 -16.46 -9.14 -16.72
CA LYS A 181 -17.51 -9.52 -15.77
C LYS A 181 -18.66 -10.32 -16.43
N ASN A 182 -18.99 -9.99 -17.67
CA ASN A 182 -20.07 -10.66 -18.42
C ASN A 182 -19.66 -12.05 -18.97
N VAL A 183 -18.39 -12.41 -18.92
CA VAL A 183 -17.87 -13.70 -19.42
C VAL A 183 -17.69 -14.72 -18.29
N CYS A 184 -17.64 -14.28 -17.04
CA CYS A 184 -17.57 -15.13 -15.84
C CYS A 184 -18.95 -15.39 -15.24
#